data_2d50f090575f8e257c25575ccd164bb7
#
_entry.id   2d50f090575f8e257c25575ccd164bb7
#
_cell.length_a   1.000
_cell.length_b   1.000
_cell.length_c   1.000
_cell.angle_alpha   90.00
_cell.angle_beta   90.00
_cell.angle_gamma   90.00
#
_symmetry.space_group_name_H-M   'P 1'
#
loop_
_entity.id
_entity.type
_entity.pdbx_description
1 polymer ?
#
loop_
_entity_poly.entity_id
_entity_poly.type
_entity_poly.pdbx_seq_one_letter_code
_entity_poly.pdbx_strand_id
1 'polypeptide(L)'
;LYGAGFLTDGTLKAQGAAAEGLITALHYADSLNTPRDNAFRLAYAKAYKLQPDVYAVQGYDAGQILGIGLAAVKGDVGKKAEFAAAVRKATINSPRGAFKLSASGNPVQDIYLRQVAGDENKVIGIASKQLADPGRGCKL
;
A
#
# COMPACT_ATOMS: atom_id res chain seq x y z
N LEU A 1 -11.30 13.50 -16.06
CA LEU A 1 -9.91 13.13 -16.39
C LEU A 1 -9.51 11.89 -15.60
N TYR A 2 -8.72 11.00 -16.20
CA TYR A 2 -8.23 9.76 -15.58
C TYR A 2 -6.71 9.75 -15.54
N GLY A 3 -6.13 9.21 -14.45
CA GLY A 3 -4.68 9.16 -14.29
C GLY A 3 -4.21 8.03 -13.38
N ALA A 4 -2.91 7.82 -13.34
CA ALA A 4 -2.28 6.93 -12.40
C ALA A 4 -2.35 7.52 -10.97
N GLY A 5 -2.39 6.65 -9.96
CA GLY A 5 -2.62 7.05 -8.57
C GLY A 5 -1.64 8.08 -8.04
N PHE A 6 -0.37 7.92 -8.34
CA PHE A 6 0.68 8.83 -7.86
C PHE A 6 0.58 10.27 -8.41
N LEU A 7 -0.30 10.55 -9.38
CA LEU A 7 -0.57 11.93 -9.81
C LEU A 7 -1.21 12.77 -8.70
N THR A 8 -1.88 12.14 -7.77
CA THR A 8 -2.63 12.83 -6.70
C THR A 8 -2.07 12.57 -5.30
N ASP A 9 -1.17 11.59 -5.14
CA ASP A 9 -0.58 11.29 -3.84
C ASP A 9 0.58 12.27 -3.52
N GLY A 10 0.50 12.92 -2.36
CA GLY A 10 1.50 13.89 -1.91
C GLY A 10 1.48 15.24 -2.65
N THR A 11 0.61 15.43 -3.64
CA THR A 11 0.60 16.60 -4.52
C THR A 11 -0.68 17.42 -4.50
N LEU A 12 -1.77 16.92 -3.89
CA LEU A 12 -3.10 17.55 -3.93
C LEU A 12 -3.11 18.99 -3.42
N LYS A 13 -2.40 19.27 -2.32
CA LYS A 13 -2.31 20.66 -1.79
C LYS A 13 -1.73 21.64 -2.80
N ALA A 14 -0.74 21.21 -3.59
CA ALA A 14 -0.12 22.06 -4.59
C ALA A 14 -0.99 22.21 -5.84
N GLN A 15 -1.78 21.21 -6.17
CA GLN A 15 -2.68 21.22 -7.32
C GLN A 15 -3.98 22.01 -7.04
N GLY A 16 -4.43 22.00 -5.78
CA GLY A 16 -5.64 22.71 -5.37
C GLY A 16 -6.86 22.34 -6.22
N ALA A 17 -7.67 23.34 -6.56
CA ALA A 17 -8.90 23.15 -7.32
C ALA A 17 -8.69 22.53 -8.73
N ALA A 18 -7.50 22.59 -9.30
CA ALA A 18 -7.20 21.99 -10.59
C ALA A 18 -7.30 20.46 -10.59
N ALA A 19 -7.15 19.82 -9.42
CA ALA A 19 -7.26 18.37 -9.27
C ALA A 19 -8.69 17.90 -9.02
N GLU A 20 -9.65 18.78 -8.72
CA GLU A 20 -11.00 18.41 -8.33
C GLU A 20 -11.67 17.51 -9.37
N GLY A 21 -12.26 16.41 -8.90
CA GLY A 21 -12.94 15.42 -9.75
C GLY A 21 -12.01 14.52 -10.56
N LEU A 22 -10.68 14.65 -10.47
CA LEU A 22 -9.72 13.78 -11.16
C LEU A 22 -9.86 12.35 -10.63
N ILE A 23 -9.96 11.38 -11.54
CA ILE A 23 -10.11 9.97 -11.19
C ILE A 23 -8.78 9.25 -11.36
N THR A 24 -8.39 8.50 -10.35
CA THR A 24 -7.15 7.71 -10.35
C THR A 24 -7.41 6.29 -9.86
N ALA A 25 -6.47 5.39 -10.14
CA ALA A 25 -6.49 4.03 -9.61
C ALA A 25 -5.19 3.75 -8.85
N LEU A 26 -5.31 3.23 -7.61
CA LEU A 26 -4.17 2.85 -6.77
C LEU A 26 -4.59 1.82 -5.73
N HIS A 27 -3.60 1.17 -5.13
CA HIS A 27 -3.80 0.16 -4.08
C HIS A 27 -4.11 0.74 -2.69
N TYR A 28 -4.20 2.04 -2.55
CA TYR A 28 -4.53 2.76 -1.30
C TYR A 28 -5.31 4.04 -1.62
N ALA A 29 -6.11 4.49 -0.67
CA ALA A 29 -6.74 5.80 -0.66
C ALA A 29 -6.89 6.31 0.77
N ASP A 30 -6.85 7.63 0.94
CA ASP A 30 -6.97 8.31 2.24
C ASP A 30 -8.31 8.00 2.95
N SER A 31 -9.32 7.64 2.17
CA SER A 31 -10.69 7.40 2.64
C SER A 31 -11.08 5.91 2.65
N LEU A 32 -10.15 4.97 2.76
CA LEU A 32 -10.46 3.54 2.89
C LEU A 32 -11.34 3.25 4.11
N ASN A 33 -11.09 3.96 5.20
CA ASN A 33 -11.93 4.01 6.40
C ASN A 33 -12.22 2.63 7.01
N THR A 34 -11.28 1.69 6.87
CA THR A 34 -11.35 0.42 7.58
C THR A 34 -10.82 0.59 9.01
N PRO A 35 -11.22 -0.27 9.97
CA PRO A 35 -10.66 -0.20 11.33
C PRO A 35 -9.13 -0.22 11.37
N ARG A 36 -8.50 -0.99 10.48
CA ARG A 36 -7.04 -1.09 10.38
C ARG A 36 -6.41 0.19 9.84
N ASP A 37 -6.99 0.76 8.79
CA ASP A 37 -6.53 2.03 8.22
C ASP A 37 -6.67 3.16 9.24
N ASN A 38 -7.82 3.28 9.89
CA ASN A 38 -8.07 4.30 10.91
C ASN A 38 -7.08 4.22 12.07
N ALA A 39 -6.77 3.01 12.56
CA ALA A 39 -5.78 2.81 13.61
C ALA A 39 -4.37 3.23 13.17
N PHE A 40 -3.98 2.88 11.96
CA PHE A 40 -2.69 3.30 11.38
C PHE A 40 -2.62 4.81 11.23
N ARG A 41 -3.62 5.45 10.64
CA ARG A 41 -3.66 6.91 10.43
C ARG A 41 -3.56 7.66 11.75
N LEU A 42 -4.28 7.20 12.77
CA LEU A 42 -4.23 7.81 14.11
C LEU A 42 -2.83 7.69 14.73
N ALA A 43 -2.23 6.50 14.67
CA ALA A 43 -0.90 6.26 15.22
C ALA A 43 0.16 7.08 14.49
N TYR A 44 0.09 7.14 13.17
CA TYR A 44 1.01 7.92 12.33
C TYR A 44 0.90 9.42 12.64
N ALA A 45 -0.30 9.97 12.67
CA ALA A 45 -0.54 11.37 12.97
C ALA A 45 -0.06 11.74 14.39
N LYS A 46 -0.23 10.85 15.36
CA LYS A 46 0.30 11.03 16.72
C LYS A 46 1.82 11.11 16.74
N ALA A 47 2.50 10.23 16.00
CA ALA A 47 3.94 10.12 15.97
C ALA A 47 4.61 11.27 15.19
N TYR A 48 4.08 11.59 14.02
CA TYR A 48 4.75 12.46 13.04
C TYR A 48 4.09 13.83 12.87
N LYS A 49 2.90 14.06 13.48
CA LYS A 49 2.10 15.30 13.33
C LYS A 49 1.69 15.59 11.88
N LEU A 50 1.61 14.53 11.06
CA LEU A 50 1.24 14.54 9.66
C LEU A 50 0.22 13.45 9.39
N GLN A 51 -0.63 13.63 8.36
CA GLN A 51 -1.45 12.54 7.85
C GLN A 51 -0.58 11.62 6.97
N PRO A 52 -0.76 10.29 7.08
CA PRO A 52 -0.05 9.37 6.21
C PRO A 52 -0.62 9.43 4.79
N ASP A 53 0.25 9.21 3.84
CA ASP A 53 -0.07 9.01 2.43
C ASP A 53 0.23 7.54 2.02
N VAL A 54 0.13 7.25 0.72
CA VAL A 54 0.45 5.92 0.18
C VAL A 54 1.89 5.50 0.48
N TYR A 55 2.84 6.44 0.50
CA TYR A 55 4.25 6.13 0.76
C TYR A 55 4.49 5.72 2.21
N ALA A 56 3.78 6.36 3.14
CA ALA A 56 3.79 5.96 4.54
C ALA A 56 3.23 4.55 4.75
N VAL A 57 2.16 4.18 4.03
CA VAL A 57 1.60 2.83 4.04
C VAL A 57 2.58 1.81 3.47
N GLN A 58 3.24 2.12 2.36
CA GLN A 58 4.26 1.24 1.77
C GLN A 58 5.45 1.03 2.70
N GLY A 59 5.92 2.09 3.34
CA GLY A 59 6.99 2.01 4.35
C GLY A 59 6.60 1.15 5.54
N TYR A 60 5.35 1.28 6.02
CA TYR A 60 4.82 0.44 7.09
C TYR A 60 4.76 -1.03 6.68
N ASP A 61 4.27 -1.34 5.48
CA ASP A 61 4.22 -2.69 4.94
C ASP A 61 5.62 -3.29 4.80
N ALA A 62 6.58 -2.52 4.31
CA ALA A 62 7.99 -2.94 4.22
C ALA A 62 8.57 -3.28 5.60
N GLY A 63 8.26 -2.47 6.62
CA GLY A 63 8.65 -2.75 8.00
C GLY A 63 8.08 -4.07 8.53
N GLN A 64 6.81 -4.38 8.23
CA GLN A 64 6.20 -5.67 8.58
C GLN A 64 6.92 -6.84 7.88
N ILE A 65 7.18 -6.72 6.58
CA ILE A 65 7.87 -7.73 5.78
C ILE A 65 9.25 -8.04 6.38
N LEU A 66 10.03 -6.99 6.68
CA LEU A 66 11.34 -7.15 7.32
C LEU A 66 11.22 -7.79 8.70
N GLY A 67 10.26 -7.36 9.51
CA GLY A 67 10.02 -7.92 10.84
C GLY A 67 9.68 -9.41 10.80
N ILE A 68 8.85 -9.85 9.86
CA ILE A 68 8.50 -11.26 9.66
C ILE A 68 9.75 -12.08 9.27
N GLY A 69 10.53 -11.57 8.33
CA GLY A 69 11.78 -12.23 7.92
C GLY A 69 12.79 -12.34 9.06
N LEU A 70 13.02 -11.26 9.81
CA LEU A 70 13.95 -11.23 10.94
C LEU A 70 13.50 -12.15 12.08
N ALA A 71 12.21 -12.19 12.39
CA ALA A 71 11.66 -13.07 13.41
C ALA A 71 11.87 -14.56 13.05
N ALA A 72 11.66 -14.92 11.78
CA ALA A 72 11.84 -16.30 11.31
C ALA A 72 13.28 -16.79 11.48
N VAL A 73 14.26 -15.93 11.28
CA VAL A 73 15.69 -16.26 11.43
C VAL A 73 16.26 -15.87 12.81
N LYS A 74 15.40 -15.43 13.75
CA LYS A 74 15.79 -15.00 15.10
C LYS A 74 16.91 -13.93 15.10
N GLY A 75 16.85 -13.01 14.12
CA GLY A 75 17.82 -11.94 13.95
C GLY A 75 19.11 -12.34 13.22
N ASP A 76 19.31 -13.60 12.87
CA ASP A 76 20.49 -14.06 12.12
C ASP A 76 20.35 -13.75 10.63
N VAL A 77 20.79 -12.57 10.21
CA VAL A 77 20.73 -12.11 8.81
C VAL A 77 21.64 -12.91 7.85
N GLY A 78 22.52 -13.78 8.36
CA GLY A 78 23.29 -14.72 7.56
C GLY A 78 22.41 -15.78 6.90
N LYS A 79 21.24 -16.09 7.47
CA LYS A 79 20.27 -17.08 6.98
C LYS A 79 19.39 -16.53 5.87
N LYS A 80 19.98 -16.05 4.80
CA LYS A 80 19.29 -15.33 3.71
C LYS A 80 18.18 -16.14 3.06
N ALA A 81 18.40 -17.45 2.83
CA ALA A 81 17.40 -18.32 2.20
C ALA A 81 16.16 -18.51 3.08
N GLU A 82 16.36 -18.74 4.39
CA GLU A 82 15.25 -18.89 5.35
C GLU A 82 14.48 -17.57 5.49
N PHE A 83 15.18 -16.44 5.57
CA PHE A 83 14.59 -15.11 5.58
C PHE A 83 13.70 -14.88 4.36
N ALA A 84 14.24 -15.10 3.16
CA ALA A 84 13.50 -14.92 1.91
C ALA A 84 12.28 -15.85 1.82
N ALA A 85 12.43 -17.11 2.26
CA ALA A 85 11.31 -18.06 2.26
C ALA A 85 10.19 -17.63 3.23
N ALA A 86 10.53 -17.08 4.40
CA ALA A 86 9.57 -16.56 5.35
C ALA A 86 8.80 -15.34 4.78
N VAL A 87 9.53 -14.39 4.18
CA VAL A 87 8.95 -13.21 3.52
C VAL A 87 7.98 -13.62 2.41
N ARG A 88 8.38 -14.57 1.53
CA ARG A 88 7.51 -15.03 0.41
C ARG A 88 6.21 -15.67 0.88
N LYS A 89 6.18 -16.27 2.07
CA LYS A 89 4.99 -16.92 2.65
C LYS A 89 4.17 -15.99 3.54
N ALA A 90 4.66 -14.77 3.79
CA ALA A 90 4.03 -13.85 4.72
C ALA A 90 2.65 -13.39 4.26
N THR A 91 1.75 -13.21 5.22
CA THR A 91 0.55 -12.40 5.05
C THR A 91 0.79 -11.07 5.74
N ILE A 92 0.69 -9.99 4.99
CA ILE A 92 0.94 -8.63 5.47
C ILE A 92 -0.38 -8.04 5.92
N ASN A 93 -0.45 -7.60 7.18
CA ASN A 93 -1.63 -6.93 7.74
C ASN A 93 -1.52 -5.42 7.47
N SER A 94 -1.76 -5.05 6.24
CA SER A 94 -1.61 -3.67 5.76
C SER A 94 -2.82 -2.78 6.09
N PRO A 95 -2.62 -1.46 6.29
CA PRO A 95 -3.70 -0.48 6.33
C PRO A 95 -4.61 -0.50 5.10
N ARG A 96 -4.08 -0.85 3.94
CA ARG A 96 -4.79 -0.93 2.65
C ARG A 96 -5.54 -2.24 2.41
N GLY A 97 -5.57 -3.13 3.38
CA GLY A 97 -6.10 -4.48 3.30
C GLY A 97 -4.98 -5.53 3.35
N ALA A 98 -5.26 -6.67 3.98
CA ALA A 98 -4.28 -7.75 4.07
C ALA A 98 -3.94 -8.29 2.68
N PHE A 99 -2.66 -8.58 2.44
CA PHE A 99 -2.20 -9.14 1.17
C PHE A 99 -1.09 -10.18 1.37
N LYS A 100 -0.85 -10.96 0.33
CA LYS A 100 0.29 -11.89 0.20
C LYS A 100 1.12 -11.49 -1.01
N LEU A 101 2.34 -11.99 -1.07
CA LEU A 101 3.19 -11.83 -2.25
C LEU A 101 2.87 -12.95 -3.26
N SER A 102 2.87 -12.60 -4.54
CA SER A 102 2.81 -13.54 -5.66
C SER A 102 4.15 -14.28 -5.82
N ALA A 103 4.21 -15.25 -6.73
CA ALA A 103 5.44 -15.94 -7.07
C ALA A 103 6.55 -14.97 -7.57
N SER A 104 6.15 -13.89 -8.27
CA SER A 104 7.06 -12.83 -8.70
C SER A 104 7.51 -11.87 -7.58
N GLY A 105 6.99 -12.03 -6.35
CA GLY A 105 7.32 -11.17 -5.22
C GLY A 105 6.49 -9.88 -5.15
N ASN A 106 5.52 -9.68 -6.04
CA ASN A 106 4.63 -8.53 -6.03
C ASN A 106 3.40 -8.78 -5.14
N PRO A 107 2.83 -7.74 -4.49
CA PRO A 107 1.60 -7.86 -3.72
C PRO A 107 0.41 -8.36 -4.57
N VAL A 108 -0.35 -9.30 -4.04
CA VAL A 108 -1.68 -9.66 -4.55
C VAL A 108 -2.68 -8.82 -3.77
N GLN A 109 -3.29 -7.82 -4.42
CA GLN A 109 -3.98 -6.75 -3.72
C GLN A 109 -5.15 -6.17 -4.51
N ASP A 110 -6.04 -5.48 -3.81
CA ASP A 110 -7.11 -4.70 -4.44
C ASP A 110 -6.56 -3.39 -5.01
N ILE A 111 -7.11 -2.98 -6.13
CA ILE A 111 -6.87 -1.67 -6.74
C ILE A 111 -8.16 -0.87 -6.64
N TYR A 112 -8.10 0.22 -5.92
CA TYR A 112 -9.23 1.12 -5.69
C TYR A 112 -9.33 2.16 -6.79
N LEU A 113 -10.56 2.43 -7.24
CA LEU A 113 -10.89 3.59 -8.05
C LEU A 113 -11.14 4.76 -7.10
N ARG A 114 -10.46 5.87 -7.34
CA ARG A 114 -10.47 7.03 -6.44
C ARG A 114 -10.80 8.30 -7.22
N GLN A 115 -11.52 9.20 -6.57
CA GLN A 115 -11.79 10.53 -7.08
C GLN A 115 -11.30 11.58 -6.10
N VAL A 116 -10.65 12.61 -6.61
CA VAL A 116 -10.24 13.76 -5.81
C VAL A 116 -11.49 14.55 -5.40
N ALA A 117 -11.59 14.80 -4.11
CA ALA A 117 -12.60 15.69 -3.53
C ALA A 117 -11.93 16.53 -2.42
N GLY A 118 -11.70 17.80 -2.72
CA GLY A 118 -10.88 18.69 -1.90
C GLY A 118 -9.41 18.24 -1.87
N ASP A 119 -8.89 17.96 -0.70
CA ASP A 119 -7.51 17.52 -0.48
C ASP A 119 -7.37 16.00 -0.22
N GLU A 120 -8.41 15.22 -0.54
CA GLU A 120 -8.46 13.77 -0.33
C GLU A 120 -8.72 12.99 -1.62
N ASN A 121 -8.13 11.80 -1.69
CA ASN A 121 -8.47 10.78 -2.68
C ASN A 121 -9.58 9.87 -2.13
N LYS A 122 -10.84 10.11 -2.50
CA LYS A 122 -11.98 9.32 -2.02
C LYS A 122 -12.18 8.06 -2.85
N VAL A 123 -12.39 6.93 -2.19
CA VAL A 123 -12.75 5.66 -2.85
C VAL A 123 -14.15 5.79 -3.44
N ILE A 124 -14.28 5.57 -4.74
CA ILE A 124 -15.55 5.52 -5.46
C ILE A 124 -15.87 4.12 -5.98
N GLY A 125 -14.93 3.18 -5.88
CA GLY A 125 -15.11 1.79 -6.28
C GLY A 125 -13.84 0.98 -6.20
N ILE A 126 -13.91 -0.25 -6.68
CA ILE A 126 -12.77 -1.16 -6.82
C ILE A 126 -12.56 -1.40 -8.32
N ALA A 127 -11.39 -1.02 -8.82
CA ALA A 127 -11.02 -1.22 -10.22
C ALA A 127 -10.64 -2.69 -10.50
N SER A 128 -9.97 -3.35 -9.54
CA SER A 128 -9.63 -4.77 -9.64
C SER A 128 -9.49 -5.36 -8.24
N LYS A 129 -10.03 -6.57 -8.03
CA LYS A 129 -9.87 -7.33 -6.79
C LYS A 129 -8.74 -8.32 -6.92
N GLN A 130 -7.93 -8.45 -5.87
CA GLN A 130 -6.86 -9.44 -5.73
C GLN A 130 -5.99 -9.51 -7.01
N LEU A 131 -5.65 -8.33 -7.53
CA LEU A 131 -4.81 -8.24 -8.72
C LEU A 131 -3.44 -8.85 -8.42
N ALA A 132 -3.10 -9.89 -9.17
CA ALA A 132 -1.81 -10.57 -9.08
C ALA A 132 -0.99 -10.30 -10.34
N ASP A 133 0.30 -10.12 -10.16
CA ASP A 133 1.23 -10.11 -11.29
C ASP A 133 1.32 -11.52 -11.90
N PRO A 134 0.99 -11.70 -13.19
CA PRO A 134 1.06 -13.00 -13.85
C PRO A 134 2.50 -13.48 -14.11
N GLY A 135 3.52 -12.69 -13.81
CA GLY A 135 4.94 -13.03 -14.03
C GLY A 135 5.34 -13.20 -15.48
N ARG A 136 4.54 -12.72 -16.45
CA ARG A 136 4.82 -12.87 -17.88
C ARG A 136 6.12 -12.18 -18.27
N GLY A 137 7.00 -12.90 -18.95
CA GLY A 137 8.29 -12.39 -19.38
C GLY A 137 9.39 -12.42 -18.31
N CYS A 138 9.08 -12.80 -17.08
CA CYS A 138 10.07 -12.99 -16.03
C CYS A 138 10.56 -14.45 -16.00
N LYS A 139 11.87 -14.64 -15.90
CA LYS A 139 12.49 -15.92 -15.52
C LYS A 139 12.61 -15.91 -13.99
N LEU A 140 11.66 -16.57 -13.30
CA LEU A 140 11.60 -16.67 -11.84
C LEU A 140 12.35 -17.91 -11.35
#